data_cc85b5fe4e04ea7768b70383e8f1f4dc
#
_entry.id   cc85b5fe4e04ea7768b70383e8f1f4dc
#
_cell.length_a   1.000
_cell.length_b   1.000
_cell.length_c   1.000
_cell.angle_alpha   90.00
_cell.angle_beta   90.00
_cell.angle_gamma   90.00
#
_symmetry.space_group_name_H-M   'P 1'
#
loop_
_entity.id
_entity.type
_entity.pdbx_description
1 polymer ?
#
loop_
_entity_poly.entity_id
_entity_poly.type
_entity_poly.pdbx_seq_one_letter_code
_entity_poly.pdbx_strand_id
1 'polypeptide(L)'
;QLAVSQMVSGANELAGTVQNQLEMTESIGELTENARTIIEDIKKQFDTTTDITKTGNINMEQLENVSKNSSDIGSDVSGAMNELTAKTEEAKVILGMINGITRQTALLALNASIEAARAGEAGAGFAVVAQQIKQLAEETQKSTEEIENIIVALAEQAEKAGFSVNNLLSANENQMELVNQSKKSFDAIRDDIRDIQAKIDEEYNYMDNITTSNNEITQQIESLSAFSEELLANTENTRELSNKTINGSRNINNLLDDVMKEVSILQMIIDSKDE
;
A
#
# COMPACT_ATOMS: atom_id res chain seq x y z
N GLN A 1 60.42 38.20 9.26
CA GLN A 1 59.44 38.56 8.22
C GLN A 1 58.69 37.36 7.65
N LEU A 2 59.35 36.19 7.42
CA LEU A 2 58.72 34.99 6.88
C LEU A 2 57.55 34.48 7.77
N ALA A 3 57.74 34.40 9.10
CA ALA A 3 56.71 33.98 10.05
C ALA A 3 55.49 34.89 10.05
N VAL A 4 55.70 36.22 9.95
CA VAL A 4 54.61 37.21 9.86
C VAL A 4 53.80 37.03 8.55
N SER A 5 54.47 36.80 7.44
CA SER A 5 53.82 36.54 6.16
C SER A 5 52.99 35.25 6.20
N GLN A 6 53.49 34.19 6.85
CA GLN A 6 52.74 32.93 7.07
C GLN A 6 51.52 33.15 7.96
N MET A 7 51.62 33.98 9.02
CA MET A 7 50.50 34.31 9.90
C MET A 7 49.40 35.06 9.15
N VAL A 8 49.75 36.03 8.27
CA VAL A 8 48.78 36.74 7.43
C VAL A 8 48.07 35.78 6.49
N SER A 9 48.80 34.88 5.83
CA SER A 9 48.21 33.86 4.95
C SER A 9 47.25 32.96 5.69
N GLY A 10 47.65 32.43 6.86
CA GLY A 10 46.80 31.57 7.69
C GLY A 10 45.52 32.28 8.19
N ALA A 11 45.65 33.58 8.57
CA ALA A 11 44.47 34.34 8.98
C ALA A 11 43.48 34.59 7.84
N ASN A 12 43.97 34.84 6.62
CA ASN A 12 43.10 34.97 5.46
C ASN A 12 42.43 33.63 5.07
N GLU A 13 43.14 32.51 5.18
CA GLU A 13 42.59 31.17 4.94
C GLU A 13 41.54 30.84 6.01
N LEU A 14 41.77 31.20 7.26
CA LEU A 14 40.79 31.05 8.35
C LEU A 14 39.49 31.86 8.05
N ALA A 15 39.62 33.12 7.63
CA ALA A 15 38.47 33.95 7.25
C ALA A 15 37.64 33.33 6.11
N GLY A 16 38.33 32.77 5.09
CA GLY A 16 37.65 32.04 4.02
C GLY A 16 36.91 30.78 4.50
N THR A 17 37.50 30.06 5.45
CA THR A 17 36.90 28.87 6.06
C THR A 17 35.66 29.26 6.87
N VAL A 18 35.71 30.34 7.64
CA VAL A 18 34.57 30.88 8.40
C VAL A 18 33.40 31.21 7.48
N GLN A 19 33.66 31.87 6.36
CA GLN A 19 32.64 32.21 5.39
C GLN A 19 31.94 30.96 4.80
N ASN A 20 32.75 29.97 4.41
CA ASN A 20 32.23 28.71 3.89
C ASN A 20 31.40 27.95 4.94
N GLN A 21 31.78 28.01 6.20
CA GLN A 21 31.05 27.39 7.30
C GLN A 21 29.69 28.08 7.55
N LEU A 22 29.63 29.42 7.46
CA LEU A 22 28.36 30.16 7.56
C LEU A 22 27.36 29.72 6.47
N GLU A 23 27.82 29.65 5.22
CA GLU A 23 26.98 29.20 4.09
C GLU A 23 26.51 27.74 4.31
N MET A 24 27.36 26.89 4.88
CA MET A 24 27.00 25.50 5.18
C MET A 24 25.95 25.41 6.30
N THR A 25 26.07 26.20 7.37
CA THR A 25 25.08 26.22 8.47
C THR A 25 23.74 26.79 8.02
N GLU A 26 23.72 27.78 7.14
CA GLU A 26 22.50 28.30 6.51
C GLU A 26 21.81 27.21 5.68
N SER A 27 22.58 26.50 4.85
CA SER A 27 22.07 25.37 4.05
C SER A 27 21.51 24.22 4.92
N ILE A 28 22.19 23.89 6.03
CA ILE A 28 21.67 22.91 7.00
C ILE A 28 20.34 23.38 7.59
N GLY A 29 20.20 24.67 7.92
CA GLY A 29 18.96 25.25 8.40
C GLY A 29 17.82 25.10 7.41
N GLU A 30 18.04 25.43 6.14
CA GLU A 30 17.04 25.26 5.07
C GLU A 30 16.65 23.80 4.87
N LEU A 31 17.63 22.88 4.84
CA LEU A 31 17.35 21.46 4.69
C LEU A 31 16.54 20.90 5.86
N THR A 32 16.80 21.36 7.08
CA THR A 32 16.06 20.94 8.28
C THR A 32 14.63 21.43 8.23
N GLU A 33 14.36 22.65 7.80
CA GLU A 33 13.01 23.19 7.65
C GLU A 33 12.23 22.47 6.55
N ASN A 34 12.87 22.18 5.42
CA ASN A 34 12.29 21.37 4.36
C ASN A 34 11.93 19.96 4.86
N ALA A 35 12.80 19.33 5.65
CA ALA A 35 12.54 18.02 6.25
C ALA A 35 11.33 18.08 7.21
N ARG A 36 11.17 19.14 8.02
CA ARG A 36 10.00 19.35 8.88
C ARG A 36 8.70 19.43 8.05
N THR A 37 8.72 20.17 6.96
CA THR A 37 7.56 20.29 6.06
C THR A 37 7.17 18.93 5.47
N ILE A 38 8.14 18.12 5.05
CA ILE A 38 7.90 16.76 4.55
C ILE A 38 7.29 15.87 5.64
N ILE A 39 7.78 15.96 6.87
CA ILE A 39 7.23 15.22 8.03
C ILE A 39 5.77 15.58 8.28
N GLU A 40 5.41 16.87 8.20
CA GLU A 40 4.02 17.32 8.36
C GLU A 40 3.12 16.76 7.25
N ASP A 41 3.58 16.74 6.02
CA ASP A 41 2.82 16.19 4.90
C ASP A 41 2.65 14.66 5.02
N ILE A 42 3.68 13.94 5.50
CA ILE A 42 3.57 12.51 5.82
C ILE A 42 2.51 12.29 6.91
N LYS A 43 2.45 13.10 7.98
CA LYS A 43 1.42 13.00 9.02
C LYS A 43 0.01 13.14 8.44
N LYS A 44 -0.23 14.11 7.57
CA LYS A 44 -1.54 14.26 6.87
C LYS A 44 -1.89 13.05 6.01
N GLN A 45 -0.88 12.44 5.38
CA GLN A 45 -1.07 11.26 4.55
C GLN A 45 -1.44 10.03 5.38
N PHE A 46 -0.92 9.91 6.62
CA PHE A 46 -1.34 8.87 7.56
C PHE A 46 -2.79 9.00 8.00
N ASP A 47 -3.26 10.21 8.29
CA ASP A 47 -4.66 10.44 8.63
C ASP A 47 -5.57 9.97 7.50
N THR A 48 -5.23 10.34 6.26
CA THR A 48 -5.96 9.90 5.07
C THR A 48 -5.92 8.37 4.90
N THR A 49 -4.75 7.74 5.09
CA THR A 49 -4.60 6.28 4.96
C THR A 49 -5.36 5.54 6.06
N THR A 50 -5.40 6.10 7.27
CA THR A 50 -6.20 5.57 8.39
C THR A 50 -7.68 5.58 8.06
N ASP A 51 -8.21 6.66 7.49
CA ASP A 51 -9.61 6.76 7.07
C ASP A 51 -9.96 5.79 5.93
N ILE A 52 -9.07 5.64 4.95
CA ILE A 52 -9.22 4.66 3.87
C ILE A 52 -9.26 3.23 4.44
N THR A 53 -8.35 2.89 5.34
CA THR A 53 -8.28 1.58 5.98
C THR A 53 -9.52 1.28 6.80
N LYS A 54 -10.01 2.26 7.56
CA LYS A 54 -11.27 2.15 8.32
C LYS A 54 -12.46 1.92 7.39
N THR A 55 -12.55 2.67 6.30
CA THR A 55 -13.61 2.51 5.29
C THR A 55 -13.51 1.13 4.62
N GLY A 56 -12.29 0.68 4.31
CA GLY A 56 -12.02 -0.66 3.78
C GLY A 56 -12.55 -1.76 4.71
N ASN A 57 -12.29 -1.67 6.01
CA ASN A 57 -12.81 -2.63 6.99
C ASN A 57 -14.34 -2.63 7.06
N ILE A 58 -14.99 -1.46 7.04
CA ILE A 58 -16.47 -1.37 7.01
C ILE A 58 -17.03 -2.03 5.74
N ASN A 59 -16.41 -1.81 4.58
CA ASN A 59 -16.81 -2.44 3.34
C ASN A 59 -16.65 -3.98 3.39
N MET A 60 -15.59 -4.47 4.02
CA MET A 60 -15.40 -5.91 4.23
C MET A 60 -16.46 -6.51 5.15
N GLU A 61 -16.87 -5.82 6.22
CA GLU A 61 -17.98 -6.25 7.08
C GLU A 61 -19.31 -6.31 6.32
N GLN A 62 -19.59 -5.33 5.48
CA GLN A 62 -20.78 -5.34 4.62
C GLN A 62 -20.74 -6.51 3.63
N LEU A 63 -19.58 -6.76 3.01
CA LEU A 63 -19.42 -7.87 2.07
C LEU A 63 -19.55 -9.23 2.75
N GLU A 64 -19.07 -9.38 3.96
CA GLU A 64 -19.25 -10.56 4.80
C GLU A 64 -20.74 -10.84 5.05
N ASN A 65 -21.51 -9.80 5.43
CA ASN A 65 -22.96 -9.92 5.64
C ASN A 65 -23.70 -10.28 4.36
N VAL A 66 -23.35 -9.67 3.21
CA VAL A 66 -23.93 -10.01 1.91
C VAL A 66 -23.62 -11.45 1.52
N SER A 67 -22.38 -11.90 1.71
CA SER A 67 -21.98 -13.27 1.43
C SER A 67 -22.73 -14.28 2.30
N LYS A 68 -22.90 -13.98 3.59
CA LYS A 68 -23.68 -14.84 4.50
C LYS A 68 -25.14 -14.95 4.05
N ASN A 69 -25.77 -13.82 3.76
CA ASN A 69 -27.16 -13.81 3.24
C ASN A 69 -27.28 -14.56 1.90
N SER A 70 -26.28 -14.43 1.01
CA SER A 70 -26.25 -15.17 -0.27
C SER A 70 -26.12 -16.67 -0.04
N SER A 71 -25.36 -17.10 0.98
CA SER A 71 -25.25 -18.51 1.37
C SER A 71 -26.57 -19.06 1.89
N ASP A 72 -27.25 -18.30 2.75
CA ASP A 72 -28.55 -18.70 3.30
C ASP A 72 -29.61 -18.86 2.16
N ILE A 73 -29.71 -17.87 1.28
CA ILE A 73 -30.59 -17.92 0.10
C ILE A 73 -30.22 -19.10 -0.82
N GLY A 74 -28.92 -19.31 -1.07
CA GLY A 74 -28.45 -20.44 -1.88
C GLY A 74 -28.85 -21.80 -1.29
N SER A 75 -28.74 -21.94 0.03
CA SER A 75 -29.15 -23.14 0.75
C SER A 75 -30.67 -23.40 0.61
N ASP A 76 -31.49 -22.35 0.76
CA ASP A 76 -32.96 -22.44 0.62
C ASP A 76 -33.36 -22.86 -0.83
N VAL A 77 -32.71 -22.25 -1.84
CA VAL A 77 -32.93 -22.61 -3.23
C VAL A 77 -32.50 -24.03 -3.53
N SER A 78 -31.36 -24.48 -2.99
CA SER A 78 -30.93 -25.87 -3.11
C SER A 78 -31.93 -26.84 -2.51
N GLY A 79 -32.48 -26.52 -1.34
CA GLY A 79 -33.56 -27.28 -0.70
C GLY A 79 -34.78 -27.37 -1.59
N ALA A 80 -35.26 -26.24 -2.16
CA ALA A 80 -36.39 -26.18 -3.05
C ALA A 80 -36.17 -27.00 -4.34
N MET A 81 -34.97 -27.00 -4.92
CA MET A 81 -34.66 -27.82 -6.10
C MET A 81 -34.69 -29.32 -5.78
N ASN A 82 -34.20 -29.72 -4.61
CA ASN A 82 -34.27 -31.12 -4.17
C ASN A 82 -35.72 -31.58 -3.96
N GLU A 83 -36.56 -30.71 -3.37
CA GLU A 83 -37.99 -31.00 -3.19
C GLU A 83 -38.71 -31.09 -4.56
N LEU A 84 -38.41 -30.18 -5.51
CA LEU A 84 -38.94 -30.22 -6.87
C LEU A 84 -38.54 -31.51 -7.57
N THR A 85 -37.29 -31.94 -7.47
CA THR A 85 -36.83 -33.21 -8.03
C THR A 85 -37.62 -34.40 -7.43
N ALA A 86 -37.84 -34.42 -6.12
CA ALA A 86 -38.62 -35.47 -5.47
C ALA A 86 -40.08 -35.47 -5.97
N LYS A 87 -40.72 -34.28 -6.13
CA LYS A 87 -42.07 -34.17 -6.64
C LYS A 87 -42.21 -34.55 -8.10
N THR A 88 -41.21 -34.29 -8.93
CA THR A 88 -41.22 -34.75 -10.33
C THR A 88 -41.11 -36.27 -10.43
N GLU A 89 -40.34 -36.93 -9.58
CA GLU A 89 -40.28 -38.37 -9.54
C GLU A 89 -41.60 -39.00 -9.04
N GLU A 90 -42.25 -38.42 -8.04
CA GLU A 90 -43.57 -38.83 -7.58
C GLU A 90 -44.66 -38.70 -8.70
N ALA A 91 -44.60 -37.58 -9.46
CA ALA A 91 -45.48 -37.37 -10.62
C ALA A 91 -45.24 -38.41 -11.72
N LYS A 92 -44.00 -38.78 -11.99
CA LYS A 92 -43.64 -39.82 -12.96
C LYS A 92 -44.21 -41.20 -12.58
N VAL A 93 -44.19 -41.56 -11.31
CA VAL A 93 -44.86 -42.81 -10.82
C VAL A 93 -46.34 -42.77 -11.07
N ILE A 94 -47.01 -41.64 -10.82
CA ILE A 94 -48.47 -41.48 -11.07
C ILE A 94 -48.78 -41.60 -12.57
N LEU A 95 -47.96 -40.98 -13.44
CA LEU A 95 -48.15 -41.10 -14.91
C LEU A 95 -48.00 -42.52 -15.39
N GLY A 96 -47.02 -43.28 -14.80
CA GLY A 96 -46.88 -44.70 -15.06
C GLY A 96 -48.14 -45.53 -14.72
N MET A 97 -48.81 -45.22 -13.59
CA MET A 97 -50.07 -45.85 -13.22
C MET A 97 -51.20 -45.48 -14.17
N ILE A 98 -51.33 -44.20 -14.57
CA ILE A 98 -52.36 -43.76 -15.53
C ILE A 98 -52.14 -44.45 -16.89
N ASN A 99 -50.89 -44.52 -17.36
CA ASN A 99 -50.54 -45.21 -18.59
C ASN A 99 -50.93 -46.74 -18.53
N GLY A 100 -50.75 -47.37 -17.38
CA GLY A 100 -51.22 -48.75 -17.12
C GLY A 100 -52.76 -48.88 -17.21
N ILE A 101 -53.50 -47.95 -16.58
CA ILE A 101 -54.97 -47.92 -16.61
C ILE A 101 -55.51 -47.66 -18.02
N THR A 102 -54.93 -46.69 -18.76
CA THR A 102 -55.37 -46.40 -20.14
C THR A 102 -55.13 -47.57 -21.10
N ARG A 103 -53.99 -48.25 -20.99
CA ARG A 103 -53.70 -49.51 -21.73
C ARG A 103 -54.74 -50.59 -21.43
N GLN A 104 -55.05 -50.77 -20.14
CA GLN A 104 -56.06 -51.78 -19.72
C GLN A 104 -57.44 -51.41 -20.18
N THR A 105 -57.80 -50.10 -20.17
CA THR A 105 -59.10 -49.60 -20.71
C THR A 105 -59.17 -49.79 -22.21
N ALA A 106 -58.13 -49.52 -22.97
CA ALA A 106 -58.11 -49.79 -24.43
C ALA A 106 -58.25 -51.27 -24.76
N LEU A 107 -57.67 -52.18 -24.00
CA LEU A 107 -57.82 -53.61 -24.14
C LEU A 107 -59.24 -54.08 -23.81
N LEU A 108 -59.85 -53.56 -22.73
CA LEU A 108 -61.28 -53.84 -22.37
C LEU A 108 -62.25 -53.36 -23.46
N ALA A 109 -62.02 -52.16 -23.97
CA ALA A 109 -62.80 -51.59 -25.06
C ALA A 109 -62.65 -52.41 -26.37
N LEU A 110 -61.47 -52.87 -26.68
CA LEU A 110 -61.23 -53.76 -27.82
C LEU A 110 -62.00 -55.08 -27.68
N ASN A 111 -61.95 -55.72 -26.51
CA ASN A 111 -62.68 -56.93 -26.22
C ASN A 111 -64.21 -56.72 -26.32
N ALA A 112 -64.70 -55.61 -25.79
CA ALA A 112 -66.16 -55.23 -25.92
C ALA A 112 -66.58 -54.97 -27.38
N SER A 113 -65.69 -54.33 -28.19
CA SER A 113 -65.92 -54.13 -29.62
C SER A 113 -66.02 -55.47 -30.37
N ILE A 114 -65.18 -56.42 -30.03
CA ILE A 114 -65.25 -57.77 -30.66
C ILE A 114 -66.54 -58.51 -30.31
N GLU A 115 -66.92 -58.45 -29.02
CA GLU A 115 -68.15 -59.17 -28.60
C GLU A 115 -69.40 -58.50 -29.13
N ALA A 116 -69.41 -57.16 -29.24
CA ALA A 116 -70.49 -56.40 -29.89
C ALA A 116 -70.63 -56.77 -31.40
N ALA A 117 -69.55 -56.93 -32.12
CA ALA A 117 -69.51 -57.39 -33.51
C ALA A 117 -70.08 -58.85 -33.65
N ARG A 118 -69.78 -59.69 -32.65
CA ARG A 118 -70.22 -61.04 -32.56
C ARG A 118 -71.75 -61.20 -32.36
N ALA A 119 -72.39 -60.17 -31.70
CA ALA A 119 -73.80 -60.11 -31.47
C ALA A 119 -74.61 -59.59 -32.68
N GLY A 120 -73.97 -59.24 -33.79
CA GLY A 120 -74.57 -58.80 -35.02
C GLY A 120 -75.43 -57.47 -34.84
N GLU A 121 -76.56 -57.40 -35.46
CA GLU A 121 -77.44 -56.20 -35.42
C GLU A 121 -77.81 -55.81 -33.97
N ALA A 122 -77.95 -56.73 -33.05
CA ALA A 122 -78.30 -56.45 -31.66
C ALA A 122 -77.15 -55.76 -30.90
N GLY A 123 -75.94 -55.88 -31.37
CA GLY A 123 -74.69 -55.29 -30.74
C GLY A 123 -74.26 -53.99 -31.35
N ALA A 124 -74.92 -53.45 -32.41
CA ALA A 124 -74.44 -52.27 -33.16
C ALA A 124 -74.18 -51.02 -32.28
N GLY A 125 -75.13 -50.72 -31.33
CA GLY A 125 -75.01 -49.60 -30.39
C GLY A 125 -73.83 -49.76 -29.41
N PHE A 126 -73.59 -50.99 -28.93
CA PHE A 126 -72.51 -51.33 -28.06
C PHE A 126 -71.11 -51.24 -28.76
N ALA A 127 -71.04 -51.61 -30.05
CA ALA A 127 -69.88 -51.49 -30.86
C ALA A 127 -69.37 -50.02 -30.99
N VAL A 128 -70.32 -49.07 -31.20
CA VAL A 128 -70.01 -47.65 -31.30
C VAL A 128 -69.45 -47.12 -29.96
N VAL A 129 -70.04 -47.45 -28.81
CA VAL A 129 -69.62 -47.04 -27.49
C VAL A 129 -68.19 -47.63 -27.18
N ALA A 130 -68.02 -48.91 -27.48
CA ALA A 130 -66.70 -49.55 -27.26
C ALA A 130 -65.61 -48.91 -28.12
N GLN A 131 -65.88 -48.57 -29.38
CA GLN A 131 -64.98 -47.87 -30.26
C GLN A 131 -64.63 -46.48 -29.74
N GLN A 132 -65.63 -45.72 -29.19
CA GLN A 132 -65.43 -44.41 -28.57
C GLN A 132 -64.52 -44.50 -27.27
N ILE A 133 -64.77 -45.55 -26.43
CA ILE A 133 -63.95 -45.77 -25.25
C ILE A 133 -62.56 -46.10 -25.65
N LYS A 134 -62.28 -46.93 -26.67
CA LYS A 134 -60.99 -47.24 -27.20
C LYS A 134 -60.26 -45.96 -27.67
N GLN A 135 -60.93 -45.12 -28.45
CA GLN A 135 -60.40 -43.85 -28.95
C GLN A 135 -60.00 -42.92 -27.80
N LEU A 136 -60.89 -42.78 -26.78
CA LEU A 136 -60.62 -41.95 -25.61
C LEU A 136 -59.40 -42.45 -24.78
N ALA A 137 -59.26 -43.78 -24.66
CA ALA A 137 -58.11 -44.39 -24.01
C ALA A 137 -56.81 -44.12 -24.79
N GLU A 138 -56.82 -44.23 -26.14
CA GLU A 138 -55.66 -43.89 -26.97
C GLU A 138 -55.31 -42.40 -26.91
N GLU A 139 -56.26 -41.50 -26.91
CA GLU A 139 -56.03 -40.05 -26.71
C GLU A 139 -55.48 -39.75 -25.33
N THR A 140 -56.04 -40.40 -24.28
CA THR A 140 -55.55 -40.24 -22.90
C THR A 140 -54.08 -40.75 -22.77
N GLN A 141 -53.77 -41.88 -23.40
CA GLN A 141 -52.39 -42.41 -23.42
C GLN A 141 -51.43 -41.42 -24.06
N LYS A 142 -51.77 -40.83 -25.22
CA LYS A 142 -50.96 -39.82 -25.89
C LYS A 142 -50.73 -38.58 -25.02
N SER A 143 -51.79 -38.08 -24.38
CA SER A 143 -51.70 -36.95 -23.46
C SER A 143 -50.80 -37.25 -22.24
N THR A 144 -50.86 -38.51 -21.73
CA THR A 144 -50.03 -38.94 -20.62
C THR A 144 -48.54 -39.02 -21.03
N GLU A 145 -48.23 -39.46 -22.26
CA GLU A 145 -46.84 -39.44 -22.79
C GLU A 145 -46.32 -38.01 -22.98
N GLU A 146 -47.16 -37.08 -23.43
CA GLU A 146 -46.83 -35.65 -23.54
C GLU A 146 -46.50 -35.03 -22.16
N ILE A 147 -47.30 -35.37 -21.13
CA ILE A 147 -47.07 -34.90 -19.75
C ILE A 147 -45.81 -35.55 -19.19
N GLU A 148 -45.54 -36.82 -19.45
CA GLU A 148 -44.28 -37.51 -19.03
C GLU A 148 -43.07 -36.79 -19.56
N ASN A 149 -43.06 -36.41 -20.85
CA ASN A 149 -41.94 -35.63 -21.43
C ASN A 149 -41.76 -34.28 -20.75
N ILE A 150 -42.84 -33.56 -20.35
CA ILE A 150 -42.76 -32.34 -19.62
C ILE A 150 -42.16 -32.55 -18.22
N ILE A 151 -42.58 -33.61 -17.51
CA ILE A 151 -42.08 -33.95 -16.19
C ILE A 151 -40.58 -34.29 -16.24
N VAL A 152 -40.12 -35.05 -17.24
CA VAL A 152 -38.71 -35.35 -17.45
C VAL A 152 -37.91 -34.09 -17.70
N ALA A 153 -38.39 -33.22 -18.60
CA ALA A 153 -37.72 -31.93 -18.85
C ALA A 153 -37.66 -31.05 -17.60
N LEU A 154 -38.71 -31.03 -16.77
CA LEU A 154 -38.74 -30.30 -15.52
C LEU A 154 -37.73 -30.84 -14.50
N ALA A 155 -37.62 -32.18 -14.39
CA ALA A 155 -36.62 -32.81 -13.52
C ALA A 155 -35.18 -32.45 -13.93
N GLU A 156 -34.85 -32.49 -15.24
CA GLU A 156 -33.55 -32.09 -15.76
C GLU A 156 -33.24 -30.60 -15.47
N GLN A 157 -34.24 -29.73 -15.58
CA GLN A 157 -34.04 -28.31 -15.27
C GLN A 157 -33.83 -28.08 -13.77
N ALA A 158 -34.50 -28.80 -12.90
CA ALA A 158 -34.34 -28.74 -11.46
C ALA A 158 -32.91 -29.22 -11.06
N GLU A 159 -32.42 -30.30 -11.66
CA GLU A 159 -31.08 -30.81 -11.44
C GLU A 159 -30.00 -29.80 -11.88
N LYS A 160 -30.13 -29.22 -13.07
CA LYS A 160 -29.23 -28.16 -13.58
C LYS A 160 -29.20 -26.92 -12.68
N ALA A 161 -30.39 -26.51 -12.21
CA ALA A 161 -30.53 -25.39 -11.27
C ALA A 161 -29.85 -25.71 -9.95
N GLY A 162 -30.01 -26.91 -9.39
CA GLY A 162 -29.37 -27.38 -8.18
C GLY A 162 -27.83 -27.39 -8.31
N PHE A 163 -27.30 -27.87 -9.43
CA PHE A 163 -25.88 -27.82 -9.74
C PHE A 163 -25.32 -26.39 -9.78
N SER A 164 -26.08 -25.47 -10.41
CA SER A 164 -25.69 -24.06 -10.50
C SER A 164 -25.65 -23.37 -9.12
N VAL A 165 -26.62 -23.72 -8.27
CA VAL A 165 -26.66 -23.22 -6.87
C VAL A 165 -25.48 -23.76 -6.05
N ASN A 166 -25.12 -25.02 -6.18
CA ASN A 166 -23.95 -25.60 -5.51
C ASN A 166 -22.64 -24.92 -5.93
N ASN A 167 -22.48 -24.61 -7.22
CA ASN A 167 -21.34 -23.84 -7.70
C ASN A 167 -21.31 -22.43 -7.12
N LEU A 168 -22.47 -21.77 -6.99
CA LEU A 168 -22.61 -20.46 -6.37
C LEU A 168 -22.24 -20.50 -4.89
N LEU A 169 -22.67 -21.51 -4.14
CA LEU A 169 -22.30 -21.69 -2.74
C LEU A 169 -20.78 -21.87 -2.57
N SER A 170 -20.15 -22.69 -3.41
CA SER A 170 -18.68 -22.86 -3.40
C SER A 170 -17.93 -21.56 -3.75
N ALA A 171 -18.42 -20.80 -4.72
CA ALA A 171 -17.85 -19.48 -5.05
C ALA A 171 -18.00 -18.50 -3.90
N ASN A 172 -19.12 -18.55 -3.18
CA ASN A 172 -19.38 -17.70 -2.02
C ASN A 172 -18.49 -18.05 -0.83
N GLU A 173 -18.18 -19.32 -0.59
CA GLU A 173 -17.19 -19.76 0.42
C GLU A 173 -15.82 -19.19 0.11
N ASN A 174 -15.34 -19.29 -1.14
CA ASN A 174 -14.08 -18.69 -1.57
C ASN A 174 -14.08 -17.17 -1.40
N GLN A 175 -15.19 -16.51 -1.68
CA GLN A 175 -15.35 -15.06 -1.46
C GLN A 175 -15.22 -14.71 0.03
N MET A 176 -15.80 -15.49 0.94
CA MET A 176 -15.67 -15.30 2.39
C MET A 176 -14.22 -15.42 2.86
N GLU A 177 -13.46 -16.36 2.29
CA GLU A 177 -12.04 -16.49 2.60
C GLU A 177 -11.25 -15.25 2.17
N LEU A 178 -11.49 -14.75 0.95
CA LEU A 178 -10.88 -13.51 0.44
C LEU A 178 -11.24 -12.28 1.28
N VAL A 179 -12.49 -12.19 1.74
CA VAL A 179 -12.94 -11.13 2.68
C VAL A 179 -12.14 -11.19 3.97
N ASN A 180 -11.97 -12.37 4.56
CA ASN A 180 -11.20 -12.56 5.79
C ASN A 180 -9.72 -12.21 5.60
N GLN A 181 -9.11 -12.57 4.47
CA GLN A 181 -7.73 -12.19 4.13
C GLN A 181 -7.60 -10.68 3.97
N SER A 182 -8.57 -10.02 3.32
CA SER A 182 -8.59 -8.57 3.14
C SER A 182 -8.71 -7.83 4.47
N LYS A 183 -9.56 -8.30 5.40
CA LYS A 183 -9.68 -7.74 6.76
C LYS A 183 -8.33 -7.81 7.49
N LYS A 184 -7.65 -8.96 7.46
CA LYS A 184 -6.32 -9.11 8.05
C LYS A 184 -5.30 -8.15 7.44
N SER A 185 -5.36 -7.92 6.12
CA SER A 185 -4.48 -6.98 5.44
C SER A 185 -4.74 -5.54 5.89
N PHE A 186 -5.99 -5.12 6.05
CA PHE A 186 -6.32 -3.79 6.58
C PHE A 186 -5.89 -3.62 8.03
N ASP A 187 -6.01 -4.66 8.87
CA ASP A 187 -5.50 -4.62 10.25
C ASP A 187 -3.98 -4.48 10.28
N ALA A 188 -3.25 -5.20 9.43
CA ALA A 188 -1.79 -5.07 9.30
C ALA A 188 -1.38 -3.66 8.84
N ILE A 189 -2.07 -3.09 7.84
CA ILE A 189 -1.81 -1.71 7.38
C ILE A 189 -2.03 -0.71 8.52
N ARG A 190 -3.06 -0.88 9.32
CA ARG A 190 -3.31 0.00 10.48
C ARG A 190 -2.18 -0.09 11.53
N ASP A 191 -1.68 -1.28 11.79
CA ASP A 191 -0.59 -1.48 12.74
C ASP A 191 0.72 -0.90 12.20
N ASP A 192 1.04 -1.09 10.90
CA ASP A 192 2.18 -0.47 10.23
C ASP A 192 2.12 1.07 10.31
N ILE A 193 0.93 1.67 10.10
CA ILE A 193 0.74 3.13 10.22
C ILE A 193 1.13 3.60 11.62
N ARG A 194 0.72 2.89 12.68
CA ARG A 194 1.07 3.26 14.07
C ARG A 194 2.57 3.22 14.31
N ASP A 195 3.23 2.17 13.79
CA ASP A 195 4.67 2.03 13.94
C ASP A 195 5.43 3.14 13.19
N ILE A 196 4.95 3.51 12.00
CA ILE A 196 5.54 4.61 11.25
C ILE A 196 5.27 5.95 11.94
N GLN A 197 4.07 6.18 12.51
CA GLN A 197 3.77 7.39 13.29
C GLN A 197 4.75 7.56 14.45
N ALA A 198 5.06 6.50 15.19
CA ALA A 198 6.04 6.55 16.27
C ALA A 198 7.44 6.95 15.76
N LYS A 199 7.87 6.40 14.62
CA LYS A 199 9.16 6.78 14.00
C LYS A 199 9.19 8.21 13.50
N ILE A 200 8.09 8.71 12.98
CA ILE A 200 7.97 10.12 12.55
C ILE A 200 8.08 11.08 13.75
N ASP A 201 7.55 10.71 14.90
CA ASP A 201 7.71 11.51 16.12
C ASP A 201 9.17 11.49 16.61
N GLU A 202 9.90 10.39 16.45
CA GLU A 202 11.35 10.34 16.69
C GLU A 202 12.12 11.24 15.71
N GLU A 203 11.81 11.19 14.40
CA GLU A 203 12.42 12.04 13.39
C GLU A 203 12.21 13.54 13.68
N TYR A 204 11.03 13.91 14.16
CA TYR A 204 10.77 15.29 14.55
C TYR A 204 11.70 15.75 15.69
N ASN A 205 11.95 14.89 16.68
CA ASN A 205 12.90 15.15 17.74
C ASN A 205 14.36 15.24 17.22
N TYR A 206 14.73 14.44 16.23
CA TYR A 206 16.04 14.57 15.59
C TYR A 206 16.22 15.89 14.86
N MET A 207 15.18 16.38 14.15
CA MET A 207 15.23 17.69 13.51
C MET A 207 15.39 18.84 14.52
N ASP A 208 14.79 18.74 15.70
CA ASP A 208 14.95 19.70 16.77
C ASP A 208 16.39 19.71 17.31
N ASN A 209 16.97 18.53 17.52
CA ASN A 209 18.37 18.40 17.92
C ASN A 209 19.33 18.93 16.83
N ILE A 210 19.08 18.68 15.55
CA ILE A 210 19.88 19.23 14.44
C ILE A 210 19.80 20.77 14.47
N THR A 211 18.60 21.34 14.63
CA THR A 211 18.43 22.78 14.72
C THR A 211 19.24 23.37 15.88
N THR A 212 19.17 22.74 17.06
CA THR A 212 19.93 23.16 18.24
C THR A 212 21.43 23.11 17.97
N SER A 213 21.94 22.00 17.45
CA SER A 213 23.36 21.83 17.13
C SER A 213 23.82 22.81 16.06
N ASN A 214 23.01 23.09 15.05
CA ASN A 214 23.33 24.06 14.00
C ASN A 214 23.43 25.48 14.54
N ASN A 215 22.56 25.85 15.48
CA ASN A 215 22.64 27.14 16.18
C ASN A 215 23.92 27.26 17.02
N GLU A 216 24.33 26.18 17.71
CA GLU A 216 25.60 26.15 18.46
C GLU A 216 26.81 26.30 17.52
N ILE A 217 26.81 25.63 16.36
CA ILE A 217 27.84 25.78 15.34
C ILE A 217 27.89 27.23 14.85
N THR A 218 26.75 27.86 14.57
CA THR A 218 26.70 29.27 14.15
C THR A 218 27.35 30.19 15.18
N GLN A 219 27.09 30.02 16.49
CA GLN A 219 27.74 30.80 17.55
C GLN A 219 29.26 30.57 17.60
N GLN A 220 29.71 29.33 17.36
CA GLN A 220 31.15 29.04 17.29
C GLN A 220 31.81 29.69 16.08
N ILE A 221 31.13 29.75 14.94
CA ILE A 221 31.60 30.42 13.72
C ILE A 221 31.70 31.93 13.94
N GLU A 222 30.74 32.56 14.63
CA GLU A 222 30.83 33.97 15.02
C GLU A 222 32.02 34.26 15.90
N SER A 223 32.29 33.37 16.87
CA SER A 223 33.45 33.50 17.76
C SER A 223 34.77 33.31 16.99
N LEU A 224 34.78 32.37 16.00
CA LEU A 224 35.94 32.13 15.15
C LEU A 224 36.20 33.30 14.19
N SER A 225 35.15 33.98 13.71
CA SER A 225 35.24 35.19 12.90
C SER A 225 35.92 36.31 13.70
N ALA A 226 35.44 36.58 14.93
CA ALA A 226 36.03 37.58 15.81
C ALA A 226 37.51 37.27 16.12
N PHE A 227 37.85 35.98 16.36
CA PHE A 227 39.23 35.53 16.55
C PHE A 227 40.07 35.77 15.30
N SER A 228 39.57 35.53 14.11
CA SER A 228 40.30 35.76 12.85
C SER A 228 40.59 37.25 12.65
N GLU A 229 39.66 38.13 12.95
CA GLU A 229 39.89 39.58 12.90
C GLU A 229 40.97 40.05 13.91
N GLU A 230 40.91 39.52 15.13
CA GLU A 230 41.94 39.80 16.15
C GLU A 230 43.32 39.27 15.74
N LEU A 231 43.39 38.09 15.15
CA LEU A 231 44.61 37.49 14.62
C LEU A 231 45.24 38.36 13.51
N LEU A 232 44.42 38.89 12.59
CA LEU A 232 44.88 39.80 11.55
C LEU A 232 45.46 41.09 12.16
N ALA A 233 44.76 41.72 13.12
CA ALA A 233 45.23 42.93 13.80
C ALA A 233 46.57 42.68 14.56
N ASN A 234 46.68 41.59 15.29
CA ASN A 234 47.92 41.20 16.02
C ASN A 234 49.07 40.91 15.07
N THR A 235 48.78 40.30 13.92
CA THR A 235 49.79 40.00 12.87
C THR A 235 50.33 41.29 12.25
N GLU A 236 49.46 42.28 11.98
CA GLU A 236 49.90 43.58 11.49
C GLU A 236 50.75 44.36 12.51
N ASN A 237 50.37 44.37 13.80
CA ASN A 237 51.19 44.90 14.89
C ASN A 237 52.57 44.25 14.99
N THR A 238 52.60 42.91 14.85
CA THR A 238 53.85 42.12 14.86
C THR A 238 54.73 42.50 13.68
N ARG A 239 54.15 42.73 12.49
CA ARG A 239 54.86 43.20 11.29
C ARG A 239 55.51 44.55 11.52
N GLU A 240 54.72 45.51 12.07
CA GLU A 240 55.26 46.85 12.39
C GLU A 240 56.42 46.82 13.40
N LEU A 241 56.28 46.02 14.50
CA LEU A 241 57.28 45.87 15.50
C LEU A 241 58.57 45.19 14.93
N SER A 242 58.39 44.16 14.08
CA SER A 242 59.49 43.48 13.37
C SER A 242 60.29 44.47 12.48
N ASN A 243 59.58 45.35 11.75
CA ASN A 243 60.20 46.36 10.92
C ASN A 243 60.96 47.41 11.77
N LYS A 244 60.41 47.87 12.91
CA LYS A 244 61.08 48.76 13.86
C LYS A 244 62.31 48.10 14.42
N THR A 245 62.33 46.81 14.78
CA THR A 245 63.44 46.05 15.30
C THR A 245 64.55 45.90 14.24
N ILE A 246 64.22 45.63 12.98
CA ILE A 246 65.21 45.53 11.88
C ILE A 246 65.86 46.87 11.65
N ASN A 247 65.13 47.97 11.65
CA ASN A 247 65.65 49.32 11.48
C ASN A 247 66.50 49.71 12.67
N GLY A 248 66.14 49.37 13.92
CA GLY A 248 66.94 49.55 15.10
C GLY A 248 68.27 48.77 15.02
N SER A 249 68.21 47.51 14.58
CA SER A 249 69.44 46.69 14.41
C SER A 249 70.33 47.23 13.33
N ARG A 250 69.82 47.78 12.21
CA ARG A 250 70.62 48.46 11.20
C ARG A 250 71.30 49.71 11.76
N ASN A 251 70.63 50.51 12.55
CA ASN A 251 71.21 51.73 13.20
C ASN A 251 72.33 51.32 14.16
N ILE A 252 72.16 50.27 14.97
CA ILE A 252 73.19 49.76 15.85
C ILE A 252 74.42 49.30 15.05
N ASN A 253 74.26 48.59 13.95
CA ASN A 253 75.32 48.17 13.08
C ASN A 253 76.14 49.39 12.52
N ASN A 254 75.39 50.41 12.05
CA ASN A 254 75.99 51.63 11.54
C ASN A 254 76.80 52.37 12.63
N LEU A 255 76.31 52.43 13.86
CA LEU A 255 77.04 53.02 15.02
C LEU A 255 78.25 52.18 15.37
N LEU A 256 78.18 50.85 15.32
CA LEU A 256 79.37 49.98 15.57
C LEU A 256 80.45 50.20 14.52
N ASP A 257 80.06 50.35 13.22
CA ASP A 257 80.97 50.64 12.13
C ASP A 257 81.65 52.00 12.35
N ASP A 258 80.99 53.02 12.81
CA ASP A 258 81.59 54.34 13.12
C ASP A 258 82.45 54.29 14.30
N VAL A 259 82.08 53.57 15.38
CA VAL A 259 83.01 53.33 16.56
C VAL A 259 84.23 52.58 16.14
N MET A 260 84.15 51.56 15.29
CA MET A 260 85.27 50.82 14.74
C MET A 260 86.22 51.74 13.94
N LYS A 261 85.75 52.66 13.15
CA LYS A 261 86.54 53.62 12.42
C LYS A 261 87.30 54.57 13.39
N GLU A 262 86.58 55.07 14.42
CA GLU A 262 87.27 55.92 15.45
C GLU A 262 88.33 55.18 16.23
N VAL A 263 88.07 53.91 16.64
CA VAL A 263 89.09 53.05 17.28
C VAL A 263 90.29 52.80 16.38
N SER A 264 90.10 52.59 15.06
CA SER A 264 91.19 52.43 14.10
C SER A 264 92.02 53.70 13.95
N ILE A 265 91.39 54.91 13.97
CA ILE A 265 92.08 56.19 13.92
C ILE A 265 92.86 56.39 15.22
N LEU A 266 92.31 56.08 16.39
CA LEU A 266 92.97 56.15 17.65
C LEU A 266 94.21 55.19 17.70
N GLN A 267 94.06 53.97 17.16
CA GLN A 267 95.14 53.02 17.07
C GLN A 267 96.31 53.56 16.19
N MET A 268 95.99 54.15 15.02
CA MET A 268 97.01 54.79 14.17
C MET A 268 97.72 55.97 14.84
N ILE A 269 96.98 56.74 15.67
CA ILE A 269 97.60 57.87 16.44
C ILE A 269 98.51 57.32 17.52
N ILE A 270 98.18 56.24 18.20
CA ILE A 270 99.04 55.61 19.21
C ILE A 270 100.32 55.06 18.56
N ASP A 271 100.16 54.29 17.46
CA ASP A 271 101.32 53.71 16.74
C ASP A 271 102.19 54.77 16.15
N SER A 272 101.73 55.95 15.80
CA SER A 272 102.53 57.11 15.33
C SER A 272 103.20 57.87 16.43
N LYS A 273 102.95 57.63 17.72
CA LYS A 273 103.62 58.25 18.86
C LYS A 273 104.73 57.39 19.46
N ASP A 274 104.79 56.11 19.09
CA ASP A 274 105.80 55.14 19.52
C ASP A 274 107.02 55.04 18.55
N GLU A 275 106.95 55.76 17.40
CA GLU A 275 108.12 56.06 16.52
C GLU A 275 108.76 57.45 16.90
#